data_bb6164de713c20027033feb264d37908
#
_entry.id   bb6164de713c20027033feb264d37908
#
_cell.length_a   1.000
_cell.length_b   1.000
_cell.length_c   1.000
_cell.angle_alpha   90.00
_cell.angle_beta   90.00
_cell.angle_gamma   90.00
#
_symmetry.space_group_name_H-M   'P 1'
#
loop_
_entity.id
_entity.type
_entity.pdbx_description
1 polymer ?
#
loop_
_entity_poly.entity_id
_entity_poly.type
_entity_poly.pdbx_seq_one_letter_code
_entity_poly.pdbx_strand_id
1 'polypeptide(L)'
;MNIKRGEVYLASLDPVIGREMSKTRPVVIVSNDKNNEFSGTVTVLPITSQNLQSIYPFEVFLSKGDANLPKNSKVKADQICTLDKNRLVKNIGLLDTRKL
;
A
#
# COMPACT_ATOMS: atom_id res chain seq x y z
N MET A 1 16.99 2.05 -2.87
CA MET A 1 15.76 1.23 -2.94
C MET A 1 15.11 1.44 -4.30
N ASN A 2 14.88 0.38 -5.02
CA ASN A 2 14.32 0.45 -6.38
C ASN A 2 12.82 0.16 -6.34
N ILE A 3 12.03 1.21 -6.19
CA ILE A 3 10.58 1.11 -6.00
C ILE A 3 9.89 1.15 -7.35
N LYS A 4 8.97 0.20 -7.58
CA LYS A 4 8.22 0.11 -8.84
C LYS A 4 6.73 0.17 -8.60
N ARG A 5 6.01 0.75 -9.56
CA ARG A 5 4.56 0.77 -9.54
C ARG A 5 4.01 -0.65 -9.45
N GLY A 6 3.01 -0.85 -8.61
CA GLY A 6 2.37 -2.14 -8.38
C GLY A 6 2.98 -2.94 -7.26
N GLU A 7 4.17 -2.57 -6.78
CA GLU A 7 4.75 -3.24 -5.63
C GLU A 7 3.97 -2.92 -4.37
N VAL A 8 3.88 -3.91 -3.48
CA VAL A 8 3.23 -3.77 -2.19
C VAL A 8 4.30 -3.73 -1.12
N TYR A 9 4.26 -2.70 -0.30
CA TYR A 9 5.19 -2.50 0.80
C TYR A 9 4.44 -2.46 2.12
N LEU A 10 5.09 -2.92 3.17
CA LEU A 10 4.69 -2.53 4.52
C LEU A 10 5.21 -1.13 4.74
N ALA A 11 4.34 -0.24 5.18
CA ALA A 11 4.70 1.17 5.39
C ALA A 11 4.21 1.65 6.74
N SER A 12 4.96 2.57 7.32
CA SER A 12 4.56 3.28 8.53
C SER A 12 3.74 4.49 8.09
N LEU A 13 2.42 4.42 8.26
CA LEU A 13 1.50 5.45 7.76
C LEU A 13 1.35 6.62 8.72
N ASP A 14 1.41 6.35 10.01
CA ASP A 14 1.11 7.36 11.01
C ASP A 14 2.34 7.74 11.81
N PRO A 15 2.49 9.00 12.15
CA PRO A 15 3.48 9.36 13.16
C PRO A 15 3.08 8.71 14.48
N VAL A 16 4.08 8.31 15.24
CA VAL A 16 3.84 7.81 16.58
C VAL A 16 3.41 8.98 17.47
N ILE A 17 2.22 8.89 18.06
CA ILE A 17 1.70 9.89 18.95
C ILE A 17 1.53 9.23 20.32
N GLY A 18 2.21 9.77 21.32
CA GLY A 18 2.14 9.24 22.66
C GLY A 18 2.69 7.83 22.77
N ARG A 19 1.90 6.92 23.32
CA ARG A 19 2.33 5.55 23.54
C ARG A 19 1.97 4.58 22.42
N GLU A 20 1.31 5.06 21.39
CA GLU A 20 0.91 4.18 20.30
C GLU A 20 2.13 3.76 19.53
N MET A 21 2.22 2.46 19.31
CA MET A 21 3.26 1.93 18.43
C MET A 21 2.93 2.31 17.01
N SER A 22 3.96 2.67 16.28
CA SER A 22 3.84 2.90 14.86
C SER A 22 3.27 1.63 14.21
N LYS A 23 2.13 1.75 13.55
CA LYS A 23 1.51 0.63 12.87
C LYS A 23 2.01 0.58 11.44
N THR A 24 2.55 -0.56 11.05
CA THR A 24 2.86 -0.80 9.66
C THR A 24 1.64 -1.42 9.00
N ARG A 25 1.34 -0.94 7.79
CA ARG A 25 0.23 -1.45 6.99
C ARG A 25 0.70 -1.68 5.57
N PRO A 26 0.12 -2.65 4.88
CA PRO A 26 0.44 -2.81 3.47
C PRO A 26 -0.14 -1.66 2.66
N VAL A 27 0.65 -1.21 1.70
CA VAL A 27 0.23 -0.19 0.73
C VAL A 27 0.70 -0.62 -0.65
N VAL A 28 -0.02 -0.21 -1.69
CA VAL A 28 0.41 -0.47 -3.06
C VAL A 28 0.92 0.82 -3.68
N ILE A 29 2.05 0.74 -4.37
CA ILE A 29 2.65 1.87 -5.05
C ILE A 29 1.89 2.14 -6.35
N VAL A 30 1.34 3.35 -6.48
CA VAL A 30 0.60 3.73 -7.68
C VAL A 30 1.26 4.86 -8.46
N SER A 31 2.26 5.52 -7.90
CA SER A 31 3.03 6.51 -8.64
C SER A 31 3.86 5.85 -9.74
N ASN A 32 4.13 6.60 -10.81
CA ASN A 32 4.86 6.04 -11.94
C ASN A 32 6.33 5.83 -11.59
N ASP A 33 7.00 4.99 -12.39
CA ASP A 33 8.36 4.56 -12.07
C ASP A 33 9.38 5.69 -12.13
N LYS A 34 9.17 6.71 -12.96
CA LYS A 34 10.06 7.87 -12.99
C LYS A 34 9.97 8.65 -11.68
N ASN A 35 8.74 8.87 -11.19
CA ASN A 35 8.56 9.49 -9.88
C ASN A 35 9.24 8.65 -8.80
N ASN A 36 9.05 7.34 -8.86
CA ASN A 36 9.58 6.44 -7.83
C ASN A 36 11.11 6.43 -7.82
N GLU A 37 11.74 6.68 -8.96
CA GLU A 37 13.19 6.72 -9.05
C GLU A 37 13.76 8.06 -8.56
N PHE A 38 13.16 9.17 -8.97
CA PHE A 38 13.77 10.50 -8.78
C PHE A 38 13.19 11.30 -7.62
N SER A 39 11.95 11.03 -7.22
CA SER A 39 11.34 11.78 -6.12
C SER A 39 11.70 11.17 -4.78
N GLY A 40 11.71 11.98 -3.74
CA GLY A 40 11.84 11.51 -2.36
C GLY A 40 10.56 10.93 -1.81
N THR A 41 9.45 11.00 -2.56
CA THR A 41 8.15 10.54 -2.13
C THR A 41 7.56 9.55 -3.13
N VAL A 42 6.57 8.79 -2.68
CA VAL A 42 5.78 7.89 -3.52
C VAL A 42 4.30 8.12 -3.22
N THR A 43 3.45 7.83 -4.19
CA THR A 43 2.01 7.86 -4.00
C THR A 43 1.51 6.44 -3.84
N VAL A 44 0.70 6.20 -2.81
CA VAL A 44 0.27 4.87 -2.45
C VAL A 44 -1.23 4.84 -2.15
N LEU A 45 -1.79 3.62 -2.21
CA LEU A 45 -3.15 3.34 -1.75
C LEU A 45 -3.05 2.34 -0.60
N PRO A 46 -3.72 2.61 0.54
CA PRO A 46 -3.72 1.67 1.66
C PRO A 46 -4.46 0.38 1.33
N ILE A 47 -4.01 -0.69 1.95
CA ILE A 47 -4.65 -2.00 1.85
C ILE A 47 -5.11 -2.39 3.25
N THR A 48 -6.34 -2.88 3.37
CA THR A 48 -6.89 -3.30 4.65
C THR A 48 -7.49 -4.70 4.55
N SER A 49 -7.46 -5.45 5.65
CA SER A 49 -8.15 -6.74 5.76
C SER A 49 -9.47 -6.63 6.51
N GLN A 50 -9.88 -5.41 6.86
CA GLN A 50 -11.11 -5.17 7.61
C GLN A 50 -12.26 -4.79 6.68
N ASN A 51 -13.48 -5.01 7.16
CA ASN A 51 -14.72 -4.61 6.47
C ASN A 51 -14.84 -5.16 5.05
N LEU A 52 -14.47 -6.43 4.88
CA LEU A 52 -14.51 -7.09 3.58
C LEU A 52 -15.94 -7.46 3.16
N GLN A 53 -16.90 -7.34 4.06
CA GLN A 53 -18.31 -7.63 3.77
C GLN A 53 -18.93 -6.57 2.87
N SER A 54 -18.38 -5.37 2.88
CA SER A 54 -18.85 -4.25 2.06
C SER A 54 -17.70 -3.74 1.22
N ILE A 55 -17.66 -4.16 -0.04
CA ILE A 55 -16.63 -3.67 -0.96
C ILE A 55 -17.29 -2.70 -1.91
N TYR A 56 -16.94 -1.42 -1.76
CA TYR A 56 -17.49 -0.35 -2.57
C TYR A 56 -16.91 -0.37 -3.97
N PRO A 57 -17.62 0.23 -4.96
CA PRO A 57 -17.11 0.23 -6.34
C PRO A 57 -15.73 0.84 -6.54
N PHE A 58 -15.31 1.74 -5.64
CA PHE A 58 -13.97 2.35 -5.69
C PHE A 58 -12.92 1.54 -4.94
N GLU A 59 -13.27 0.38 -4.40
CA GLU A 59 -12.35 -0.49 -3.71
C GLU A 59 -12.06 -1.73 -4.55
N VAL A 60 -10.88 -2.31 -4.39
CA VAL A 60 -10.47 -3.49 -5.15
C VAL A 60 -10.21 -4.63 -4.19
N PHE A 61 -10.94 -5.74 -4.34
CA PHE A 61 -10.74 -6.92 -3.53
C PHE A 61 -9.47 -7.65 -3.94
N LEU A 62 -8.69 -8.07 -2.94
CA LEU A 62 -7.48 -8.88 -3.14
C LEU A 62 -7.62 -10.16 -2.33
N SER A 63 -7.38 -11.30 -3.00
CA SER A 63 -7.41 -12.59 -2.32
C SER A 63 -6.15 -12.80 -1.51
N LYS A 64 -6.26 -13.60 -0.44
CA LYS A 64 -5.09 -14.06 0.28
C LYS A 64 -4.08 -14.65 -0.70
N GLY A 65 -2.83 -14.22 -0.58
CA GLY A 65 -1.75 -14.64 -1.47
C GLY A 65 -1.45 -13.66 -2.59
N ASP A 66 -2.40 -12.79 -2.97
CA ASP A 66 -2.12 -11.72 -3.93
C ASP A 66 -1.03 -10.83 -3.33
N ALA A 67 0.04 -10.58 -4.09
CA ALA A 67 1.20 -9.83 -3.62
C ALA A 67 1.69 -10.32 -2.25
N ASN A 68 1.57 -11.63 -1.99
CA ASN A 68 1.99 -12.28 -0.75
C ASN A 68 1.24 -11.77 0.49
N LEU A 69 0.06 -11.21 0.32
CA LEU A 69 -0.76 -10.78 1.45
C LEU A 69 -1.21 -11.99 2.28
N PRO A 70 -1.12 -11.92 3.60
CA PRO A 70 -1.46 -13.06 4.46
C PRO A 70 -2.96 -13.29 4.63
N LYS A 71 -3.79 -12.34 4.22
CA LYS A 71 -5.24 -12.40 4.39
C LYS A 71 -5.94 -11.81 3.18
N ASN A 72 -7.21 -12.20 2.97
CA ASN A 72 -8.07 -11.47 2.06
C ASN A 72 -8.10 -10.00 2.46
N SER A 73 -8.03 -9.13 1.49
CA SER A 73 -7.84 -7.70 1.72
C SER A 73 -8.59 -6.90 0.67
N LYS A 74 -8.57 -5.59 0.79
CA LYS A 74 -9.06 -4.69 -0.26
C LYS A 74 -8.19 -3.45 -0.32
N VAL A 75 -8.05 -2.90 -1.52
CA VAL A 75 -7.35 -1.64 -1.75
C VAL A 75 -8.37 -0.51 -1.56
N LYS A 76 -8.02 0.45 -0.74
CA LYS A 76 -8.88 1.63 -0.49
C LYS A 76 -8.46 2.75 -1.44
N ALA A 77 -8.96 2.70 -2.67
CA ALA A 77 -8.56 3.63 -3.70
C ALA A 77 -9.02 5.07 -3.44
N ASP A 78 -9.98 5.27 -2.53
CA ASP A 78 -10.43 6.58 -2.12
C ASP A 78 -9.52 7.26 -1.09
N GLN A 79 -8.49 6.55 -0.61
CA GLN A 79 -7.58 7.06 0.42
C GLN A 79 -6.15 7.19 -0.10
N ILE A 80 -6.02 7.75 -1.28
CA ILE A 80 -4.71 7.98 -1.88
C ILE A 80 -3.87 8.90 -0.98
N CYS A 81 -2.61 8.56 -0.78
CA CYS A 81 -1.73 9.41 0.00
C CYS A 81 -0.31 9.40 -0.52
N THR A 82 0.43 10.44 -0.16
CA THR A 82 1.83 10.60 -0.52
C THR A 82 2.68 10.35 0.71
N LEU A 83 3.68 9.49 0.58
CA LEU A 83 4.57 9.11 1.68
C LEU A 83 6.03 9.39 1.29
N ASP A 84 6.82 9.77 2.29
CA ASP A 84 8.27 9.72 2.14
C ASP A 84 8.73 8.29 1.92
N LYS A 85 9.73 8.09 1.08
CA LYS A 85 10.25 6.76 0.80
C LYS A 85 10.75 6.05 2.05
N ASN A 86 11.27 6.79 3.02
CA ASN A 86 11.76 6.18 4.25
C ASN A 86 10.64 5.69 5.17
N ARG A 87 9.38 5.94 4.82
CA ARG A 87 8.25 5.29 5.49
C ARG A 87 8.04 3.85 5.02
N LEU A 88 8.62 3.47 3.89
CA LEU A 88 8.50 2.12 3.37
C LEU A 88 9.46 1.20 4.12
N VAL A 89 8.89 0.17 4.75
CA VAL A 89 9.67 -0.71 5.64
C VAL A 89 10.16 -1.95 4.90
N LYS A 90 9.29 -2.59 4.12
CA LYS A 90 9.62 -3.87 3.49
C LYS A 90 8.75 -4.11 2.27
N ASN A 91 9.38 -4.51 1.17
CA ASN A 91 8.67 -4.98 -0.02
C ASN A 91 8.14 -6.39 0.27
N ILE A 92 6.84 -6.60 0.13
CA ILE A 92 6.24 -7.91 0.36
C ILE A 92 5.76 -8.59 -0.91
N GLY A 93 5.63 -7.88 -2.00
CA GLY A 93 5.21 -8.52 -3.24
C GLY A 93 4.85 -7.55 -4.34
N LEU A 94 4.35 -8.10 -5.42
CA LEU A 94 3.94 -7.34 -6.60
C LEU A 94 2.50 -7.66 -6.93
N LEU A 95 1.68 -6.63 -7.05
CA LEU A 95 0.27 -6.77 -7.42
C LEU A 95 0.16 -6.73 -8.94
N ASP A 96 -0.74 -7.55 -9.49
CA ASP A 96 -1.04 -7.50 -10.92
C ASP A 96 -1.66 -6.12 -11.22
N THR A 97 -0.95 -5.33 -12.04
CA THR A 97 -1.39 -3.97 -12.36
C THR A 97 -2.72 -3.92 -13.09
N ARG A 98 -3.16 -5.02 -13.69
CA ARG A 98 -4.47 -5.08 -14.32
C ARG A 98 -5.60 -4.95 -13.32
N LYS A 99 -5.33 -5.17 -12.05
CA LYS A 99 -6.31 -4.98 -10.99
C LYS A 99 -6.43 -3.52 -10.54
N LEU A 100 -5.50 -2.70 -10.94
CA LEU A 100 -5.50 -1.28 -10.63
C LEU A 100 -6.07 -0.48 -11.79
#